data_3cee9f930b12e66e99fe12fd258e7c45
#
_entry.id   3cee9f930b12e66e99fe12fd258e7c45
#
_cell.length_a   1.000
_cell.length_b   1.000
_cell.length_c   1.000
_cell.angle_alpha   90.00
_cell.angle_beta   90.00
_cell.angle_gamma   90.00
#
_symmetry.space_group_name_H-M   'P 1'
#
loop_
_entity.id
_entity.type
_entity.pdbx_description
1 polymer ?
#
loop_
_entity_poly.entity_id
_entity_poly.type
_entity_poly.pdbx_seq_one_letter_code
_entity_poly.pdbx_strand_id
1 'polypeptide(L)'
;MSKTAKSVKAICRKNDKFLCVESPDSNALFFPSIAVSSFRKPDIEQALEKLLEITNNDELAISRQLAKGQSTNPRYHLCYCDYEINFLANGQCAIWLTQQEMAYHKWIPEDQKMADLVMSPLFEKSPYTTKTAVQLRANDAVGRTLEEIDFNNTEKQGNKSYPGNVIEHVWFDHPADNISAPDFPEAEVELKVSPIDIKKSKDGPSCIAGERLVLNTINYAKESTADFKTSSFWKKNRFIELMQYLRRIASEKGQSEDKRKYKIEYAHLLAMDDFAEPNFPQNSLLPLSEATMLRIEQDWNTIHQFIVENRADELTEGMTDTLAACTKGANNKQKSRQSNGARAKSRAYCFKQSFMTSLLQNYASDVHER
;
A
#
# COMPACT_ATOMS: atom_id res chain seq x y z
N MET A 1 -27.48 -6.26 31.89
CA MET A 1 -26.09 -5.84 31.58
C MET A 1 -26.16 -4.84 30.44
N SER A 2 -25.84 -3.57 30.68
CA SER A 2 -25.79 -2.53 29.66
C SER A 2 -24.69 -2.93 28.66
N LYS A 3 -25.01 -3.05 27.36
CA LYS A 3 -24.00 -3.25 26.32
C LYS A 3 -23.10 -2.01 26.32
N THR A 4 -21.87 -2.16 26.72
CA THR A 4 -20.86 -1.08 26.61
C THR A 4 -20.86 -0.57 25.16
N ALA A 5 -21.11 0.73 24.98
CA ALA A 5 -21.12 1.33 23.67
C ALA A 5 -19.74 1.13 23.00
N LYS A 6 -19.74 0.70 21.74
CA LYS A 6 -18.50 0.55 20.97
C LYS A 6 -17.98 1.91 20.58
N SER A 7 -16.68 2.12 20.72
CA SER A 7 -16.02 3.36 20.29
C SER A 7 -14.69 3.09 19.58
N VAL A 8 -14.31 4.01 18.73
CA VAL A 8 -12.98 4.07 18.11
C VAL A 8 -12.32 5.37 18.49
N LYS A 9 -11.00 5.35 18.64
CA LYS A 9 -10.15 6.51 18.89
C LYS A 9 -9.20 6.70 17.71
N ALA A 10 -9.11 7.93 17.23
CA ALA A 10 -8.25 8.30 16.12
C ALA A 10 -6.89 8.77 16.64
N ILE A 11 -5.83 8.11 16.23
CA ILE A 11 -4.45 8.60 16.36
C ILE A 11 -4.09 9.18 15.00
N CYS A 12 -4.44 10.43 14.80
CA CYS A 12 -4.17 11.12 13.53
C CYS A 12 -2.76 11.67 13.53
N ARG A 13 -2.03 11.40 12.46
CA ARG A 13 -0.69 11.90 12.23
C ARG A 13 -0.66 12.77 10.97
N LYS A 14 0.07 13.87 11.06
CA LYS A 14 0.52 14.67 9.92
C LYS A 14 1.99 15.02 10.12
N ASN A 15 2.83 14.57 9.21
CA ASN A 15 4.27 14.67 9.35
C ASN A 15 4.76 14.07 10.69
N ASP A 16 5.38 14.87 11.56
CA ASP A 16 5.87 14.49 12.89
C ASP A 16 4.92 14.82 14.03
N LYS A 17 3.72 15.37 13.72
CA LYS A 17 2.71 15.78 14.71
C LYS A 17 1.54 14.82 14.79
N PHE A 18 0.97 14.73 15.98
CA PHE A 18 -0.21 13.92 16.30
C PHE A 18 -1.33 14.81 16.82
N LEU A 19 -2.55 14.49 16.37
CA LEU A 19 -3.76 15.17 16.81
C LEU A 19 -4.14 14.74 18.22
N CYS A 20 -4.25 15.70 19.11
CA CYS A 20 -4.69 15.53 20.48
C CYS A 20 -5.86 16.49 20.78
N VAL A 21 -6.58 16.20 21.84
CA VAL A 21 -7.65 17.05 22.39
C VAL A 21 -7.39 17.21 23.89
N GLU A 22 -7.60 18.41 24.39
CA GLU A 22 -7.49 18.71 25.82
C GLU A 22 -8.84 18.55 26.53
N SER A 23 -8.83 17.89 27.67
CA SER A 23 -10.01 17.74 28.52
C SER A 23 -10.30 19.05 29.23
N PRO A 24 -11.52 19.61 29.11
CA PRO A 24 -11.89 20.86 29.80
C PRO A 24 -11.80 20.79 31.31
N ASP A 25 -11.98 19.59 31.86
CA ASP A 25 -12.08 19.37 33.32
C ASP A 25 -10.72 19.14 33.99
N SER A 26 -9.70 18.71 33.24
CA SER A 26 -8.43 18.22 33.84
C SER A 26 -7.18 18.74 33.16
N ASN A 27 -7.29 19.48 32.05
CA ASN A 27 -6.18 19.86 31.16
C ASN A 27 -5.32 18.66 30.72
N ALA A 28 -5.89 17.44 30.79
CA ALA A 28 -5.21 16.24 30.33
C ALA A 28 -5.54 15.99 28.85
N LEU A 29 -4.56 15.51 28.10
CA LEU A 29 -4.76 15.15 26.69
C LEU A 29 -5.47 13.80 26.56
N PHE A 30 -6.18 13.65 25.44
CA PHE A 30 -6.73 12.39 24.98
C PHE A 30 -6.76 12.33 23.45
N PHE A 31 -6.90 11.11 22.91
CA PHE A 31 -7.10 10.93 21.47
C PHE A 31 -8.57 11.10 21.11
N PRO A 32 -8.88 11.80 19.99
CA PRO A 32 -10.26 11.98 19.54
C PRO A 32 -11.01 10.65 19.45
N SER A 33 -12.27 10.61 19.90
CA SER A 33 -13.06 9.39 19.91
C SER A 33 -14.47 9.59 19.38
N ILE A 34 -15.03 8.53 18.79
CA ILE A 34 -16.40 8.50 18.29
C ILE A 34 -17.03 7.12 18.53
N ALA A 35 -18.33 7.12 18.83
CA ALA A 35 -19.11 5.89 18.93
C ALA A 35 -19.32 5.25 17.55
N VAL A 36 -19.27 3.92 17.49
CA VAL A 36 -19.50 3.14 16.28
C VAL A 36 -20.58 2.09 16.49
N SER A 37 -21.37 1.81 15.45
CA SER A 37 -22.38 0.75 15.48
C SER A 37 -21.76 -0.64 15.52
N SER A 38 -20.66 -0.80 14.80
CA SER A 38 -19.88 -2.05 14.76
C SER A 38 -18.39 -1.77 14.53
N PHE A 39 -17.58 -2.80 14.73
CA PHE A 39 -16.15 -2.74 14.40
C PHE A 39 -15.85 -3.26 12.98
N ARG A 40 -16.80 -3.16 12.06
CA ARG A 40 -16.53 -3.43 10.65
C ARG A 40 -15.83 -2.24 10.02
N LYS A 41 -14.93 -2.51 9.08
CA LYS A 41 -14.11 -1.49 8.43
C LYS A 41 -14.94 -0.30 7.90
N PRO A 42 -16.03 -0.48 7.11
CA PRO A 42 -16.82 0.65 6.61
C PRO A 42 -17.44 1.53 7.71
N ASP A 43 -17.88 0.91 8.82
CA ASP A 43 -18.48 1.65 9.94
C ASP A 43 -17.43 2.49 10.68
N ILE A 44 -16.20 1.98 10.76
CA ILE A 44 -15.06 2.68 11.36
C ILE A 44 -14.63 3.84 10.46
N GLU A 45 -14.47 3.61 9.16
CA GLU A 45 -14.08 4.63 8.18
C GLU A 45 -15.09 5.79 8.20
N GLN A 46 -16.36 5.51 8.05
CA GLN A 46 -17.40 6.53 8.08
C GLN A 46 -17.44 7.31 9.41
N ALA A 47 -17.22 6.63 10.54
CA ALA A 47 -17.19 7.28 11.83
C ALA A 47 -15.99 8.23 11.99
N LEU A 48 -14.81 7.81 11.54
CA LEU A 48 -13.59 8.62 11.60
C LEU A 48 -13.64 9.82 10.64
N GLU A 49 -14.12 9.62 9.41
CA GLU A 49 -14.37 10.72 8.47
C GLU A 49 -15.32 11.78 9.07
N LYS A 50 -16.39 11.32 9.70
CA LYS A 50 -17.33 12.22 10.40
C LYS A 50 -16.67 12.95 11.57
N LEU A 51 -15.86 12.25 12.39
CA LEU A 51 -15.18 12.84 13.55
C LEU A 51 -14.24 13.97 13.15
N LEU A 52 -13.51 13.76 12.05
CA LEU A 52 -12.47 14.66 11.56
C LEU A 52 -12.99 15.71 10.56
N GLU A 53 -14.32 15.72 10.30
CA GLU A 53 -14.97 16.59 9.30
C GLU A 53 -14.32 16.52 7.91
N ILE A 54 -13.79 15.35 7.56
CA ILE A 54 -13.16 15.15 6.27
C ILE A 54 -14.23 15.12 5.18
N THR A 55 -14.16 16.08 4.27
CA THR A 55 -15.06 16.20 3.14
C THR A 55 -14.60 15.34 1.97
N ASN A 56 -15.47 15.15 0.97
CA ASN A 56 -15.28 14.22 -0.16
C ASN A 56 -13.99 14.41 -1.00
N ASN A 57 -13.21 15.46 -0.77
CA ASN A 57 -11.99 15.78 -1.51
C ASN A 57 -10.70 15.50 -0.73
N ASP A 58 -10.82 15.16 0.57
CA ASP A 58 -9.68 14.99 1.45
C ASP A 58 -9.54 13.51 1.81
N GLU A 59 -8.35 12.96 1.76
CA GLU A 59 -8.09 11.56 2.10
C GLU A 59 -7.79 11.43 3.59
N LEU A 60 -8.68 10.72 4.29
CA LEU A 60 -8.31 10.05 5.53
C LEU A 60 -7.76 8.68 5.16
N ALA A 61 -6.46 8.50 5.21
CA ALA A 61 -5.89 7.18 5.13
C ALA A 61 -5.92 6.53 6.51
N ILE A 62 -6.87 5.60 6.71
CA ILE A 62 -6.90 4.76 7.91
C ILE A 62 -5.91 3.63 7.72
N SER A 63 -4.76 3.73 8.37
CA SER A 63 -3.67 2.80 8.24
C SER A 63 -3.98 1.47 8.94
N ARG A 64 -4.03 1.46 10.25
CA ARG A 64 -4.12 0.19 11.00
C ARG A 64 -4.78 0.35 12.36
N GLN A 65 -5.30 -0.77 12.87
CA GLN A 65 -5.66 -0.86 14.28
C GLN A 65 -4.38 -1.05 15.12
N LEU A 66 -4.13 -0.14 16.05
CA LEU A 66 -3.08 -0.30 17.05
C LEU A 66 -3.54 -1.26 18.16
N ALA A 67 -2.63 -2.07 18.69
CA ALA A 67 -2.91 -3.15 19.65
C ALA A 67 -3.77 -4.30 19.07
N LYS A 68 -3.15 -5.19 18.32
CA LYS A 68 -3.76 -6.46 17.87
C LYS A 68 -3.93 -7.42 19.05
N GLY A 69 -5.09 -8.08 19.15
CA GLY A 69 -5.25 -9.33 19.90
C GLY A 69 -6.32 -9.41 20.96
N GLN A 70 -7.01 -8.34 21.33
CA GLN A 70 -8.13 -8.40 22.25
C GLN A 70 -9.34 -7.60 21.77
N SER A 71 -10.54 -8.02 22.16
CA SER A 71 -11.80 -7.28 21.97
C SER A 71 -11.83 -6.04 22.89
N THR A 72 -10.83 -5.17 22.75
CA THR A 72 -10.72 -3.95 23.54
C THR A 72 -11.70 -2.91 23.04
N ASN A 73 -12.29 -2.19 23.95
CA ASN A 73 -13.13 -1.03 23.68
C ASN A 73 -12.61 0.10 24.58
N PRO A 74 -12.15 1.23 24.07
CA PRO A 74 -12.12 1.64 22.65
C PRO A 74 -11.05 0.91 21.80
N ARG A 75 -11.25 0.95 20.46
CA ARG A 75 -10.21 0.54 19.51
C ARG A 75 -9.49 1.76 18.97
N TYR A 76 -8.16 1.71 18.98
CA TYR A 76 -7.33 2.78 18.45
C TYR A 76 -6.95 2.49 17.00
N HIS A 77 -7.12 3.50 16.14
CA HIS A 77 -6.77 3.44 14.72
C HIS A 77 -5.80 4.55 14.38
N LEU A 78 -4.68 4.18 13.79
CA LEU A 78 -3.75 5.13 13.23
C LEU A 78 -4.30 5.66 11.90
N CYS A 79 -4.29 6.98 11.76
CA CYS A 79 -4.82 7.70 10.62
C CYS A 79 -3.78 8.72 10.17
N TYR A 80 -3.72 8.97 8.86
CA TYR A 80 -2.89 10.03 8.30
C TYR A 80 -3.79 11.11 7.71
N CYS A 81 -3.47 12.36 8.01
CA CYS A 81 -4.20 13.52 7.53
C CYS A 81 -3.30 14.37 6.63
N ASP A 82 -3.84 14.87 5.53
CA ASP A 82 -3.08 15.74 4.61
C ASP A 82 -2.95 17.17 5.11
N TYR A 83 -3.78 17.59 6.07
CA TYR A 83 -3.77 18.93 6.66
C TYR A 83 -4.07 18.90 8.17
N GLU A 84 -3.68 19.95 8.88
CA GLU A 84 -4.00 20.12 10.29
C GLU A 84 -5.42 20.69 10.42
N ILE A 85 -6.33 19.90 11.03
CA ILE A 85 -7.68 20.36 11.38
C ILE A 85 -7.59 21.20 12.67
N ASN A 86 -8.41 22.23 12.77
CA ASN A 86 -8.45 23.10 13.94
C ASN A 86 -9.54 22.69 14.95
N PHE A 87 -10.61 22.06 14.45
CA PHE A 87 -11.74 21.63 15.26
C PHE A 87 -12.23 20.27 14.79
N LEU A 88 -12.71 19.47 15.73
CA LEU A 88 -13.45 18.25 15.46
C LEU A 88 -14.94 18.55 15.22
N ALA A 89 -15.66 17.61 14.61
CA ALA A 89 -17.10 17.69 14.35
C ALA A 89 -17.95 18.00 15.59
N ASN A 90 -17.47 17.69 16.77
CA ASN A 90 -18.13 18.00 18.05
C ASN A 90 -17.76 19.36 18.64
N GLY A 91 -17.01 20.19 17.89
CA GLY A 91 -16.57 21.51 18.31
C GLY A 91 -15.35 21.55 19.25
N GLN A 92 -14.74 20.41 19.56
CA GLN A 92 -13.50 20.37 20.35
C GLN A 92 -12.32 20.92 19.54
N CYS A 93 -11.47 21.75 20.20
CA CYS A 93 -10.24 22.22 19.59
C CYS A 93 -9.26 21.07 19.36
N ALA A 94 -8.70 21.02 18.16
CA ALA A 94 -7.63 20.10 17.80
C ALA A 94 -6.27 20.74 18.14
N ILE A 95 -5.41 19.96 18.77
CA ILE A 95 -4.05 20.35 19.14
C ILE A 95 -3.09 19.39 18.43
N TRP A 96 -2.17 19.92 17.65
CA TRP A 96 -1.19 19.11 16.92
C TRP A 96 0.16 19.19 17.60
N LEU A 97 0.62 18.10 18.18
CA LEU A 97 1.82 17.99 18.99
C LEU A 97 2.80 16.97 18.40
N THR A 98 4.08 17.28 18.44
CA THR A 98 5.14 16.29 18.22
C THR A 98 5.20 15.31 19.39
N GLN A 99 5.85 14.15 19.20
CA GLN A 99 6.07 13.18 20.30
C GLN A 99 6.76 13.81 21.50
N GLN A 100 7.69 14.74 21.27
CA GLN A 100 8.40 15.46 22.34
C GLN A 100 7.46 16.40 23.11
N GLU A 101 6.64 17.17 22.41
CA GLU A 101 5.66 18.07 23.02
C GLU A 101 4.61 17.27 23.82
N MET A 102 4.10 16.14 23.26
CA MET A 102 3.16 15.25 23.93
C MET A 102 3.67 14.77 25.30
N ALA A 103 4.99 14.57 25.45
CA ALA A 103 5.61 14.10 26.70
C ALA A 103 5.53 15.13 27.85
N TYR A 104 5.28 16.40 27.58
CA TYR A 104 5.11 17.44 28.61
C TYR A 104 3.69 17.56 29.14
N HIS A 105 2.74 16.83 28.55
CA HIS A 105 1.34 16.87 28.92
C HIS A 105 0.91 15.67 29.76
N LYS A 106 -0.09 15.87 30.60
CA LYS A 106 -0.77 14.74 31.27
C LYS A 106 -1.78 14.12 30.31
N TRP A 107 -1.97 12.82 30.44
CA TRP A 107 -2.94 12.07 29.66
C TRP A 107 -4.07 11.53 30.53
N ILE A 108 -5.27 11.40 29.97
CA ILE A 108 -6.33 10.67 30.70
C ILE A 108 -5.91 9.22 30.89
N PRO A 109 -6.29 8.57 32.02
CA PRO A 109 -5.83 7.21 32.35
C PRO A 109 -6.13 6.18 31.25
N GLU A 110 -7.24 6.34 30.54
CA GLU A 110 -7.64 5.46 29.45
C GLU A 110 -6.65 5.47 28.28
N ASP A 111 -6.09 6.63 27.96
CA ASP A 111 -5.20 6.83 26.81
C ASP A 111 -3.70 6.76 27.15
N GLN A 112 -3.34 6.75 28.45
CA GLN A 112 -1.94 6.83 28.87
C GLN A 112 -1.06 5.77 28.20
N LYS A 113 -1.47 4.49 28.21
CA LYS A 113 -0.69 3.41 27.60
C LYS A 113 -0.49 3.57 26.09
N MET A 114 -1.51 4.12 25.43
CA MET A 114 -1.44 4.36 23.99
C MET A 114 -0.59 5.59 23.68
N ALA A 115 -0.69 6.62 24.53
CA ALA A 115 0.18 7.80 24.45
C ALA A 115 1.66 7.43 24.67
N ASP A 116 1.96 6.58 25.67
CA ASP A 116 3.31 6.06 25.91
C ASP A 116 3.87 5.31 24.69
N LEU A 117 3.01 4.50 24.02
CA LEU A 117 3.37 3.82 22.78
C LEU A 117 3.67 4.83 21.67
N VAL A 118 2.78 5.81 21.46
CA VAL A 118 2.93 6.83 20.39
C VAL A 118 4.16 7.70 20.65
N MET A 119 4.45 8.05 21.90
CA MET A 119 5.63 8.83 22.28
C MET A 119 6.94 8.04 22.25
N SER A 120 6.87 6.71 22.11
CA SER A 120 8.08 5.89 22.00
C SER A 120 8.92 6.32 20.79
N PRO A 121 10.24 6.47 20.93
CA PRO A 121 11.14 6.75 19.80
C PRO A 121 11.10 5.72 18.68
N LEU A 122 10.55 4.53 18.98
CA LEU A 122 10.39 3.43 18.02
C LEU A 122 9.00 3.39 17.39
N PHE A 123 8.08 4.27 17.78
CA PHE A 123 6.74 4.31 17.21
C PHE A 123 6.84 4.71 15.73
N GLU A 124 6.38 3.82 14.89
CA GLU A 124 6.38 3.96 13.42
C GLU A 124 7.74 4.26 12.76
N LYS A 125 8.83 4.13 13.45
CA LYS A 125 10.13 4.13 12.77
C LYS A 125 10.26 2.85 11.97
N SER A 126 9.93 2.96 10.70
CA SER A 126 10.32 1.95 9.74
C SER A 126 11.86 1.96 9.66
N PRO A 127 12.53 0.80 9.69
CA PRO A 127 13.95 0.74 9.36
C PRO A 127 14.21 1.05 7.88
N TYR A 128 13.15 1.15 7.08
CA TYR A 128 13.18 1.30 5.63
C TYR A 128 13.01 2.76 5.22
N THR A 129 13.89 3.63 5.67
CA THR A 129 13.85 5.08 5.41
C THR A 129 14.57 5.48 4.13
N THR A 130 15.29 4.55 3.50
CA THR A 130 16.03 4.75 2.25
C THR A 130 15.76 3.61 1.28
N LYS A 131 15.89 3.86 -0.02
CA LYS A 131 15.77 2.83 -1.06
C LYS A 131 16.80 1.72 -0.86
N THR A 132 18.00 2.11 -0.42
CA THR A 132 19.08 1.17 -0.08
C THR A 132 18.65 0.20 1.03
N ALA A 133 18.03 0.69 2.11
CA ALA A 133 17.59 -0.17 3.21
C ALA A 133 16.48 -1.14 2.78
N VAL A 134 15.53 -0.67 1.97
CA VAL A 134 14.48 -1.52 1.38
C VAL A 134 15.09 -2.61 0.52
N GLN A 135 15.98 -2.22 -0.41
CA GLN A 135 16.61 -3.16 -1.35
C GLN A 135 17.48 -4.20 -0.66
N LEU A 136 18.29 -3.80 0.32
CA LEU A 136 19.13 -4.76 1.06
C LEU A 136 18.25 -5.79 1.78
N ARG A 137 17.16 -5.35 2.41
CA ARG A 137 16.19 -6.26 3.04
C ARG A 137 15.54 -7.20 2.03
N ALA A 138 15.16 -6.69 0.85
CA ALA A 138 14.58 -7.49 -0.22
C ALA A 138 15.58 -8.54 -0.74
N ASN A 139 16.85 -8.17 -0.92
CA ASN A 139 17.91 -9.08 -1.36
C ASN A 139 18.11 -10.25 -0.37
N ASP A 140 17.97 -10.02 0.94
CA ASP A 140 18.09 -11.07 1.96
C ASP A 140 16.98 -12.14 1.86
N ALA A 141 15.88 -11.87 1.16
CA ALA A 141 14.83 -12.85 0.90
C ALA A 141 15.11 -13.74 -0.32
N VAL A 142 16.00 -13.31 -1.23
CA VAL A 142 16.30 -14.04 -2.46
C VAL A 142 16.88 -15.42 -2.13
N GLY A 143 16.35 -16.45 -2.79
CA GLY A 143 16.72 -17.84 -2.56
C GLY A 143 15.88 -18.53 -1.45
N ARG A 144 15.13 -17.80 -0.62
CA ARG A 144 14.26 -18.37 0.41
C ARG A 144 12.90 -18.76 -0.14
N THR A 145 12.34 -19.81 0.42
CA THR A 145 10.93 -20.19 0.20
C THR A 145 10.02 -19.41 1.14
N LEU A 146 8.73 -19.31 0.80
CA LEU A 146 7.76 -18.63 1.65
C LEU A 146 7.56 -19.37 3.00
N GLU A 147 7.79 -20.69 3.08
CA GLU A 147 7.77 -21.43 4.35
C GLU A 147 8.98 -21.12 5.24
N GLU A 148 10.14 -20.82 4.66
CA GLU A 148 11.31 -20.39 5.42
C GLU A 148 11.15 -18.96 5.95
N ILE A 149 10.40 -18.11 5.23
CA ILE A 149 10.09 -16.73 5.66
C ILE A 149 8.99 -16.76 6.73
N ASP A 150 7.89 -17.45 6.48
CA ASP A 150 6.74 -17.59 7.42
C ASP A 150 6.75 -18.95 8.13
N PHE A 151 7.86 -19.27 8.80
CA PHE A 151 8.03 -20.54 9.50
C PHE A 151 6.99 -20.77 10.62
N ASN A 152 6.39 -19.70 11.17
CA ASN A 152 5.32 -19.78 12.16
C ASN A 152 3.92 -19.96 11.55
N ASN A 153 3.79 -20.00 10.21
CA ASN A 153 2.52 -20.08 9.47
C ASN A 153 1.52 -19.00 9.93
N THR A 154 1.97 -17.77 10.02
CA THR A 154 1.16 -16.62 10.44
C THR A 154 0.15 -16.21 9.37
N GLU A 155 0.47 -16.42 8.09
CA GLU A 155 -0.38 -16.10 6.96
C GLU A 155 -1.17 -17.34 6.46
N LYS A 156 -2.39 -17.10 5.97
CA LYS A 156 -3.28 -18.17 5.49
C LYS A 156 -3.00 -18.50 4.02
N GLN A 157 -2.50 -19.70 3.75
CA GLN A 157 -2.19 -20.17 2.38
C GLN A 157 -3.38 -20.16 1.42
N GLY A 158 -4.62 -20.35 1.90
CA GLY A 158 -5.82 -20.30 1.08
C GLY A 158 -6.11 -18.95 0.45
N ASN A 159 -5.49 -17.88 0.93
CA ASN A 159 -5.64 -16.56 0.36
C ASN A 159 -4.92 -16.44 -0.98
N LYS A 160 -5.57 -15.76 -1.95
CA LYS A 160 -4.93 -15.46 -3.23
C LYS A 160 -3.69 -14.57 -3.05
N SER A 161 -3.73 -13.67 -2.07
CA SER A 161 -2.66 -12.74 -1.70
C SER A 161 -1.57 -13.33 -0.81
N TYR A 162 -1.57 -14.64 -0.54
CA TYR A 162 -0.64 -15.27 0.40
C TYR A 162 0.84 -14.90 0.16
N PRO A 163 1.40 -14.95 -1.07
CA PRO A 163 2.80 -14.57 -1.26
C PRO A 163 3.08 -13.11 -0.93
N GLY A 164 2.19 -12.20 -1.34
CA GLY A 164 2.30 -10.77 -1.02
C GLY A 164 2.25 -10.54 0.49
N ASN A 165 1.27 -11.15 1.18
CA ASN A 165 1.11 -11.01 2.62
C ASN A 165 2.33 -11.54 3.41
N VAL A 166 2.92 -12.65 2.99
CA VAL A 166 4.13 -13.19 3.64
C VAL A 166 5.29 -12.20 3.53
N ILE A 167 5.50 -11.62 2.35
CA ILE A 167 6.57 -10.65 2.15
C ILE A 167 6.27 -9.35 2.90
N GLU A 168 5.09 -8.80 2.75
CA GLU A 168 4.69 -7.52 3.35
C GLU A 168 4.65 -7.62 4.88
N HIS A 169 3.87 -8.56 5.43
CA HIS A 169 3.61 -8.62 6.88
C HIS A 169 4.67 -9.34 7.67
N VAL A 170 5.30 -10.40 7.10
CA VAL A 170 6.26 -11.22 7.85
C VAL A 170 7.69 -10.78 7.57
N TRP A 171 8.05 -10.62 6.29
CA TRP A 171 9.42 -10.29 5.94
C TRP A 171 9.78 -8.83 6.25
N PHE A 172 8.93 -7.90 5.83
CA PHE A 172 9.15 -6.47 6.07
C PHE A 172 8.54 -5.97 7.40
N ASP A 173 7.79 -6.82 8.12
CA ASP A 173 7.01 -6.40 9.31
C ASP A 173 6.16 -5.14 9.03
N HIS A 174 5.67 -5.03 7.79
CA HIS A 174 4.84 -3.91 7.34
C HIS A 174 3.37 -4.32 7.44
N PRO A 175 2.60 -3.75 8.38
CA PRO A 175 1.20 -4.13 8.53
C PRO A 175 0.38 -3.62 7.33
N ALA A 176 -0.58 -4.45 6.90
CA ALA A 176 -1.51 -4.05 5.85
C ALA A 176 -2.19 -2.72 6.17
N ASP A 177 -2.03 -1.75 5.32
CA ASP A 177 -2.71 -0.47 5.38
C ASP A 177 -3.48 -0.16 4.08
N ASN A 178 -4.15 1.00 4.01
CA ASN A 178 -4.84 1.47 2.82
C ASN A 178 -4.40 2.90 2.48
N ILE A 179 -3.16 3.25 2.84
CA ILE A 179 -2.61 4.56 2.57
C ILE A 179 -2.39 4.70 1.06
N SER A 180 -2.66 5.89 0.53
CA SER A 180 -2.41 6.20 -0.88
C SER A 180 -0.91 6.43 -1.17
N ALA A 181 -0.10 6.63 -0.12
CA ALA A 181 1.35 6.73 -0.22
C ALA A 181 1.99 5.37 -0.58
N PRO A 182 3.26 5.36 -1.03
CA PRO A 182 4.04 4.13 -1.14
C PRO A 182 4.15 3.38 0.20
N ASP A 183 4.36 2.06 0.16
CA ASP A 183 4.45 1.20 1.35
C ASP A 183 5.63 1.60 2.28
N PHE A 184 6.70 2.16 1.71
CA PHE A 184 7.81 2.77 2.45
C PHE A 184 7.91 4.26 2.13
N PRO A 185 7.11 5.12 2.78
CA PRO A 185 6.93 6.51 2.37
C PRO A 185 8.19 7.36 2.51
N GLU A 186 9.03 7.14 3.53
CA GLU A 186 10.30 7.85 3.68
C GLU A 186 11.31 7.50 2.58
N ALA A 187 11.29 6.25 2.11
CA ALA A 187 12.09 5.77 0.98
C ALA A 187 11.43 6.09 -0.37
N GLU A 188 10.15 6.47 -0.39
CA GLU A 188 9.33 6.66 -1.59
C GLU A 188 9.17 5.37 -2.42
N VAL A 189 9.19 4.21 -1.79
CA VAL A 189 9.17 2.89 -2.43
C VAL A 189 7.87 2.16 -2.18
N GLU A 190 7.24 1.73 -3.25
CA GLU A 190 6.09 0.81 -3.23
C GLU A 190 6.59 -0.63 -3.33
N LEU A 191 6.07 -1.52 -2.49
CA LEU A 191 6.38 -2.95 -2.54
C LEU A 191 5.43 -3.68 -3.48
N LYS A 192 5.98 -4.48 -4.39
CA LYS A 192 5.19 -5.36 -5.25
C LYS A 192 5.78 -6.76 -5.28
N VAL A 193 4.92 -7.74 -5.08
CA VAL A 193 5.27 -9.16 -5.12
C VAL A 193 4.53 -9.80 -6.29
N SER A 194 5.26 -10.40 -7.23
CA SER A 194 4.68 -10.97 -8.45
C SER A 194 5.23 -12.36 -8.79
N PRO A 195 4.42 -13.22 -9.44
CA PRO A 195 4.86 -14.54 -9.84
C PRO A 195 5.69 -14.53 -11.13
N ILE A 196 6.60 -15.49 -11.20
CA ILE A 196 7.30 -15.91 -12.42
C ILE A 196 6.86 -17.33 -12.76
N ASP A 197 6.65 -17.59 -14.03
CA ASP A 197 6.39 -18.93 -14.57
C ASP A 197 7.51 -19.35 -15.53
N ILE A 198 7.77 -20.65 -15.61
CA ILE A 198 8.65 -21.21 -16.62
C ILE A 198 7.81 -21.73 -17.76
N LYS A 199 7.94 -21.13 -18.94
CA LYS A 199 7.31 -21.60 -20.17
C LYS A 199 8.26 -22.49 -20.94
N LYS A 200 7.84 -23.72 -21.22
CA LYS A 200 8.57 -24.62 -22.12
C LYS A 200 8.33 -24.20 -23.57
N SER A 201 9.37 -23.96 -24.32
CA SER A 201 9.32 -23.70 -25.77
C SER A 201 10.24 -24.67 -26.52
N LYS A 202 10.20 -24.65 -27.85
CA LYS A 202 11.08 -25.47 -28.70
C LYS A 202 12.55 -25.04 -28.55
N ASP A 203 12.77 -23.77 -28.22
CA ASP A 203 14.10 -23.17 -28.05
C ASP A 203 14.63 -23.28 -26.60
N GLY A 204 13.93 -24.05 -25.76
CA GLY A 204 14.28 -24.25 -24.35
C GLY A 204 13.28 -23.58 -23.39
N PRO A 205 13.44 -23.77 -22.08
CA PRO A 205 12.63 -23.12 -21.07
C PRO A 205 12.95 -21.63 -20.98
N SER A 206 11.93 -20.79 -20.85
CA SER A 206 12.08 -19.35 -20.67
C SER A 206 11.26 -18.85 -19.48
N CYS A 207 11.80 -17.89 -18.73
CA CYS A 207 11.05 -17.22 -17.67
C CYS A 207 10.09 -16.18 -18.26
N ILE A 208 8.85 -16.19 -17.76
CA ILE A 208 7.84 -15.20 -18.13
C ILE A 208 7.21 -14.66 -16.84
N ALA A 209 6.72 -13.43 -16.87
CA ALA A 209 5.87 -12.93 -15.81
C ALA A 209 4.58 -13.74 -15.74
N GLY A 210 4.21 -14.23 -14.57
CA GLY A 210 3.04 -15.08 -14.39
C GLY A 210 1.72 -14.33 -14.51
N GLU A 211 1.74 -13.00 -14.31
CA GLU A 211 0.57 -12.13 -14.44
C GLU A 211 0.98 -10.67 -14.70
N ARG A 212 0.00 -9.82 -15.02
CA ARG A 212 0.18 -8.36 -15.02
C ARG A 212 0.49 -7.87 -13.62
N LEU A 213 1.27 -6.80 -13.47
CA LEU A 213 1.55 -6.16 -12.19
C LEU A 213 0.48 -5.10 -11.89
N VAL A 214 -0.41 -5.39 -10.96
CA VAL A 214 -1.42 -4.40 -10.51
C VAL A 214 -0.75 -3.39 -9.60
N LEU A 215 -0.93 -2.11 -9.89
CA LEU A 215 -0.37 -0.98 -9.17
C LEU A 215 -1.41 -0.42 -8.18
N ASN A 216 -1.84 0.82 -8.37
CA ASN A 216 -2.81 1.46 -7.49
C ASN A 216 -4.19 1.62 -8.15
N THR A 217 -5.23 1.68 -7.32
CA THR A 217 -6.60 1.96 -7.77
C THR A 217 -6.71 3.40 -8.28
N ILE A 218 -7.43 3.61 -9.38
CA ILE A 218 -7.64 4.92 -9.97
C ILE A 218 -8.82 5.61 -9.28
N ASN A 219 -8.56 6.73 -8.65
CA ASN A 219 -9.61 7.64 -8.17
C ASN A 219 -9.92 8.63 -9.29
N TYR A 220 -10.98 8.38 -10.07
CA TYR A 220 -11.29 9.18 -11.25
C TYR A 220 -11.51 10.66 -10.96
N ALA A 221 -12.13 11.00 -9.83
CA ALA A 221 -12.40 12.40 -9.49
C ALA A 221 -11.12 13.17 -9.20
N LYS A 222 -10.16 12.56 -8.51
CA LYS A 222 -8.85 13.16 -8.23
C LYS A 222 -7.94 13.15 -9.45
N GLU A 223 -7.92 12.03 -10.16
CA GLU A 223 -7.06 11.86 -11.32
C GLU A 223 -7.43 12.79 -12.48
N SER A 224 -8.70 13.22 -12.59
CA SER A 224 -9.17 14.09 -13.68
C SER A 224 -8.50 15.47 -13.74
N THR A 225 -7.85 15.91 -12.67
CA THR A 225 -7.15 17.21 -12.58
C THR A 225 -5.64 17.07 -12.42
N ALA A 226 -5.12 15.84 -12.46
CA ALA A 226 -3.70 15.58 -12.29
C ALA A 226 -2.94 15.66 -13.60
N ASP A 227 -1.68 16.04 -13.54
CA ASP A 227 -0.69 15.82 -14.58
C ASP A 227 0.04 14.50 -14.32
N PHE A 228 0.78 13.97 -15.30
CA PHE A 228 1.50 12.70 -15.15
C PHE A 228 2.36 12.65 -13.88
N LYS A 229 3.20 13.67 -13.65
CA LYS A 229 4.09 13.75 -12.47
C LYS A 229 3.39 14.06 -11.14
N THR A 230 2.15 14.52 -11.17
CA THR A 230 1.31 14.78 -9.98
C THR A 230 0.24 13.72 -9.77
N SER A 231 0.10 12.77 -10.69
CA SER A 231 -0.86 11.68 -10.66
C SER A 231 -0.65 10.73 -9.47
N SER A 232 -1.72 10.02 -9.09
CA SER A 232 -1.64 8.95 -8.10
C SER A 232 -0.74 7.80 -8.56
N PHE A 233 -0.68 7.56 -9.86
CA PHE A 233 0.23 6.58 -10.46
C PHE A 233 1.69 6.94 -10.16
N TRP A 234 2.11 8.16 -10.50
CA TRP A 234 3.50 8.60 -10.30
C TRP A 234 3.89 8.64 -8.84
N LYS A 235 3.06 9.30 -8.02
CA LYS A 235 3.35 9.49 -6.59
C LYS A 235 3.56 8.17 -5.86
N LYS A 236 2.79 7.13 -6.22
CA LYS A 236 2.87 5.84 -5.54
C LYS A 236 3.90 4.89 -6.14
N ASN A 237 4.15 4.94 -7.46
CA ASN A 237 4.85 3.86 -8.14
C ASN A 237 6.16 4.28 -8.82
N ARG A 238 6.64 5.51 -8.65
CA ARG A 238 7.90 5.94 -9.32
C ARG A 238 9.13 5.11 -8.93
N PHE A 239 9.08 4.49 -7.76
CA PHE A 239 10.05 3.50 -7.30
C PHE A 239 9.29 2.29 -6.76
N ILE A 240 9.51 1.13 -7.39
CA ILE A 240 8.85 -0.11 -7.00
C ILE A 240 9.91 -1.15 -6.60
N GLU A 241 9.89 -1.57 -5.34
CA GLU A 241 10.60 -2.77 -4.94
C GLU A 241 9.84 -3.98 -5.48
N LEU A 242 10.33 -4.54 -6.58
CA LEU A 242 9.73 -5.66 -7.29
C LEU A 242 10.36 -6.97 -6.82
N MET A 243 9.67 -7.69 -5.97
CA MET A 243 10.06 -9.03 -5.54
C MET A 243 9.32 -10.09 -6.35
N GLN A 244 10.06 -11.01 -6.93
CA GLN A 244 9.48 -12.01 -7.82
C GLN A 244 9.75 -13.42 -7.31
N TYR A 245 8.68 -14.22 -7.25
CA TYR A 245 8.75 -15.61 -6.81
C TYR A 245 8.44 -16.57 -7.94
N LEU A 246 9.14 -17.70 -7.97
CA LEU A 246 8.88 -18.78 -8.92
C LEU A 246 7.72 -19.61 -8.43
N ARG A 247 6.65 -19.70 -9.24
CA ARG A 247 5.58 -20.66 -9.03
C ARG A 247 6.06 -22.03 -9.49
N ARG A 248 5.91 -23.02 -8.62
CA ARG A 248 6.08 -24.43 -9.03
C ARG A 248 4.76 -24.89 -9.62
N ILE A 249 4.71 -25.03 -10.93
CA ILE A 249 3.57 -25.67 -11.60
C ILE A 249 3.54 -27.13 -11.10
N ALA A 250 2.42 -27.56 -10.55
CA ALA A 250 2.23 -28.95 -10.15
C ALA A 250 2.55 -29.85 -11.35
N SER A 251 3.53 -30.72 -11.20
CA SER A 251 3.99 -31.62 -12.26
C SER A 251 2.96 -32.71 -12.58
N GLU A 252 1.91 -32.87 -11.75
CA GLU A 252 0.88 -33.87 -11.85
C GLU A 252 -0.51 -33.24 -11.82
N LYS A 253 -1.35 -33.62 -12.78
CA LYS A 253 -2.76 -33.23 -12.81
C LYS A 253 -3.46 -33.72 -11.54
N GLY A 254 -3.95 -32.81 -10.71
CA GLY A 254 -4.76 -33.12 -9.53
C GLY A 254 -4.09 -32.80 -8.18
N GLN A 255 -2.82 -32.41 -8.12
CA GLN A 255 -2.21 -31.92 -6.88
C GLN A 255 -2.49 -30.42 -6.73
N SER A 256 -2.94 -30.02 -5.55
CA SER A 256 -3.03 -28.60 -5.21
C SER A 256 -1.63 -28.04 -5.03
N GLU A 257 -1.39 -26.88 -5.63
CA GLU A 257 -0.13 -26.18 -5.53
C GLU A 257 0.13 -25.73 -4.07
N ASP A 258 1.26 -26.16 -3.50
CA ASP A 258 1.69 -25.69 -2.16
C ASP A 258 2.44 -24.37 -2.30
N LYS A 259 1.75 -23.27 -2.09
CA LYS A 259 2.30 -21.92 -2.19
C LYS A 259 3.45 -21.65 -1.22
N ARG A 260 3.60 -22.41 -0.15
CA ARG A 260 4.70 -22.28 0.80
C ARG A 260 6.06 -22.53 0.17
N LYS A 261 6.07 -23.39 -0.86
CA LYS A 261 7.28 -23.78 -1.61
C LYS A 261 7.68 -22.80 -2.71
N TYR A 262 6.91 -21.72 -2.90
CA TYR A 262 7.32 -20.67 -3.80
C TYR A 262 8.60 -20.03 -3.26
N LYS A 263 9.58 -19.84 -4.14
CA LYS A 263 10.89 -19.31 -3.81
C LYS A 263 11.05 -17.91 -4.39
N ILE A 264 11.56 -16.98 -3.60
CA ILE A 264 11.93 -15.65 -4.10
C ILE A 264 13.17 -15.79 -4.99
N GLU A 265 13.02 -15.45 -6.26
CA GLU A 265 14.10 -15.55 -7.23
C GLU A 265 14.79 -14.21 -7.48
N TYR A 266 14.03 -13.10 -7.47
CA TYR A 266 14.55 -11.77 -7.76
C TYR A 266 13.97 -10.74 -6.81
N ALA A 267 14.79 -9.74 -6.53
CA ALA A 267 14.44 -8.52 -5.82
C ALA A 267 15.16 -7.34 -6.49
N HIS A 268 14.38 -6.45 -7.11
CA HIS A 268 14.94 -5.32 -7.85
C HIS A 268 14.13 -4.05 -7.61
N LEU A 269 14.83 -2.94 -7.45
CA LEU A 269 14.21 -1.62 -7.48
C LEU A 269 13.97 -1.18 -8.93
N LEU A 270 12.71 -1.23 -9.36
CA LEU A 270 12.27 -0.65 -10.63
C LEU A 270 12.17 0.86 -10.45
N ALA A 271 13.02 1.61 -11.15
CA ALA A 271 13.09 3.06 -11.04
C ALA A 271 12.56 3.73 -12.31
N MET A 272 11.54 4.56 -12.15
CA MET A 272 10.95 5.43 -13.18
C MET A 272 11.46 6.88 -13.06
N ASP A 273 12.29 7.17 -12.08
CA ASP A 273 12.91 8.46 -11.84
C ASP A 273 14.34 8.27 -11.36
N ASP A 274 15.16 9.30 -11.51
CA ASP A 274 16.54 9.27 -11.01
C ASP A 274 16.56 9.42 -9.49
N PHE A 275 17.52 8.78 -8.87
CA PHE A 275 17.85 8.99 -7.46
C PHE A 275 19.34 8.78 -7.22
N ALA A 276 19.83 9.34 -6.14
CA ALA A 276 21.21 9.17 -5.69
C ALA A 276 21.22 8.78 -4.21
N GLU A 277 21.57 7.53 -3.93
CA GLU A 277 21.79 7.05 -2.57
C GLU A 277 23.15 6.36 -2.48
N PRO A 278 23.96 6.68 -1.46
CA PRO A 278 25.25 6.00 -1.26
C PRO A 278 25.01 4.51 -0.96
N ASN A 279 25.89 3.67 -1.51
CA ASN A 279 25.89 2.22 -1.27
C ASN A 279 24.65 1.45 -1.77
N PHE A 280 23.84 2.03 -2.65
CA PHE A 280 22.76 1.27 -3.28
C PHE A 280 23.36 0.12 -4.13
N PRO A 281 22.86 -1.13 -3.99
CA PRO A 281 23.37 -2.29 -4.74
C PRO A 281 22.97 -2.17 -6.22
N GLN A 282 23.91 -1.71 -7.06
CA GLN A 282 23.67 -1.38 -8.47
C GLN A 282 23.14 -2.57 -9.29
N ASN A 283 23.52 -3.81 -8.95
CA ASN A 283 23.01 -5.02 -9.61
C ASN A 283 21.52 -5.28 -9.35
N SER A 284 20.93 -4.60 -8.37
CA SER A 284 19.51 -4.69 -8.04
C SER A 284 18.70 -3.49 -8.57
N LEU A 285 19.33 -2.57 -9.32
CA LEU A 285 18.65 -1.44 -9.92
C LEU A 285 18.16 -1.78 -11.34
N LEU A 286 16.89 -1.55 -11.60
CA LEU A 286 16.25 -1.63 -12.91
C LEU A 286 15.76 -0.25 -13.35
N PRO A 287 16.63 0.62 -13.89
CA PRO A 287 16.20 1.90 -14.39
C PRO A 287 15.40 1.69 -15.69
N LEU A 288 14.27 2.35 -15.84
CA LEU A 288 13.54 2.36 -17.10
C LEU A 288 14.21 3.32 -18.08
N SER A 289 14.36 2.87 -19.33
CA SER A 289 14.88 3.74 -20.38
C SER A 289 13.94 4.89 -20.67
N GLU A 290 14.49 6.02 -21.19
CA GLU A 290 13.71 7.18 -21.62
C GLU A 290 12.58 6.77 -22.60
N ALA A 291 12.89 5.90 -23.56
CA ALA A 291 11.90 5.40 -24.51
C ALA A 291 10.76 4.62 -23.82
N THR A 292 11.06 3.87 -22.79
CA THR A 292 10.05 3.16 -21.97
C THR A 292 9.20 4.16 -21.18
N MET A 293 9.84 5.16 -20.60
CA MET A 293 9.15 6.20 -19.84
C MET A 293 8.20 7.01 -20.72
N LEU A 294 8.62 7.37 -21.94
CA LEU A 294 7.73 8.04 -22.92
C LEU A 294 6.50 7.19 -23.26
N ARG A 295 6.64 5.87 -23.42
CA ARG A 295 5.48 4.98 -23.65
C ARG A 295 4.55 4.93 -22.44
N ILE A 296 5.10 4.83 -21.22
CA ILE A 296 4.29 4.84 -20.00
C ILE A 296 3.50 6.15 -19.89
N GLU A 297 4.13 7.29 -20.17
CA GLU A 297 3.46 8.59 -20.15
C GLU A 297 2.38 8.71 -21.24
N GLN A 298 2.65 8.23 -22.44
CA GLN A 298 1.65 8.17 -23.52
C GLN A 298 0.45 7.29 -23.17
N ASP A 299 0.71 6.12 -22.58
CA ASP A 299 -0.34 5.21 -22.09
C ASP A 299 -1.15 5.86 -20.97
N TRP A 300 -0.48 6.54 -20.02
CA TRP A 300 -1.14 7.28 -18.96
C TRP A 300 -2.01 8.42 -19.54
N ASN A 301 -1.50 9.21 -20.49
CA ASN A 301 -2.24 10.27 -21.16
C ASN A 301 -3.50 9.72 -21.86
N THR A 302 -3.39 8.55 -22.52
CA THR A 302 -4.53 7.87 -23.13
C THR A 302 -5.59 7.54 -22.09
N ILE A 303 -5.21 6.92 -20.96
CA ILE A 303 -6.14 6.59 -19.88
C ILE A 303 -6.73 7.86 -19.26
N HIS A 304 -5.90 8.87 -19.03
CA HIS A 304 -6.27 10.14 -18.41
C HIS A 304 -7.30 10.91 -19.26
N GLN A 305 -7.19 10.90 -20.59
CA GLN A 305 -8.16 11.52 -21.48
C GLN A 305 -9.57 10.96 -21.24
N PHE A 306 -9.74 9.64 -21.16
CA PHE A 306 -11.05 9.03 -20.85
C PHE A 306 -11.58 9.44 -19.47
N ILE A 307 -10.68 9.64 -18.50
CA ILE A 307 -11.06 10.07 -17.14
C ILE A 307 -11.54 11.52 -17.17
N VAL A 308 -10.83 12.43 -17.83
CA VAL A 308 -11.20 13.85 -17.96
C VAL A 308 -12.54 14.01 -18.71
N GLU A 309 -12.76 13.22 -19.74
CA GLU A 309 -14.00 13.20 -20.52
C GLU A 309 -15.15 12.48 -19.79
N ASN A 310 -14.95 11.97 -18.55
CA ASN A 310 -15.92 11.17 -17.80
C ASN A 310 -16.40 9.90 -18.52
N ARG A 311 -15.53 9.30 -19.31
CA ARG A 311 -15.72 8.08 -20.10
C ARG A 311 -14.98 6.88 -19.52
N ALA A 312 -14.66 6.88 -18.22
CA ALA A 312 -13.86 5.84 -17.57
C ALA A 312 -14.52 4.44 -17.65
N ASP A 313 -15.82 4.34 -17.92
CA ASP A 313 -16.49 3.05 -18.13
C ASP A 313 -16.08 2.35 -19.44
N GLU A 314 -15.61 3.13 -20.43
CA GLU A 314 -15.12 2.64 -21.72
C GLU A 314 -13.68 2.11 -21.66
N LEU A 315 -12.92 2.43 -20.60
CA LEU A 315 -11.55 1.97 -20.45
C LEU A 315 -11.44 0.44 -20.53
N THR A 316 -10.49 -0.02 -21.32
CA THR A 316 -10.12 -1.45 -21.41
C THR A 316 -8.60 -1.60 -21.33
N GLU A 317 -8.14 -2.77 -20.90
CA GLU A 317 -6.71 -3.08 -20.80
C GLU A 317 -6.02 -3.14 -22.19
N GLY A 318 -6.79 -3.34 -23.25
CA GLY A 318 -6.28 -3.43 -24.63
C GLY A 318 -5.99 -2.08 -25.30
N MET A 319 -6.32 -0.94 -24.68
CA MET A 319 -6.17 0.39 -25.29
C MET A 319 -4.74 0.91 -25.28
N THR A 320 -3.88 0.32 -24.49
CA THR A 320 -2.50 0.76 -24.25
C THR A 320 -1.54 -0.42 -24.31
N ASP A 321 -0.23 -0.17 -24.37
CA ASP A 321 0.76 -1.22 -24.60
C ASP A 321 1.59 -1.61 -23.37
N THR A 322 1.91 -0.66 -22.49
CA THR A 322 2.77 -0.86 -21.34
C THR A 322 2.01 -0.68 -20.03
N LEU A 323 1.52 0.54 -19.77
CA LEU A 323 0.65 0.87 -18.66
C LEU A 323 -0.81 0.76 -19.09
N ALA A 324 -1.64 0.06 -18.33
CA ALA A 324 -3.04 -0.13 -18.68
C ALA A 324 -3.98 0.09 -17.49
N ALA A 325 -5.27 0.26 -17.79
CA ALA A 325 -6.34 0.36 -16.81
C ALA A 325 -7.05 -1.00 -16.67
N CYS A 326 -6.63 -1.82 -15.70
CA CYS A 326 -7.23 -3.14 -15.48
C CYS A 326 -8.44 -3.08 -14.51
N THR A 327 -9.33 -4.08 -14.59
CA THR A 327 -10.48 -4.17 -13.68
C THR A 327 -10.03 -4.44 -12.26
N LYS A 328 -10.64 -3.76 -11.28
CA LYS A 328 -10.41 -3.95 -9.85
C LYS A 328 -11.69 -4.48 -9.20
N GLY A 329 -11.51 -5.47 -8.28
CA GLY A 329 -12.59 -6.04 -7.48
C GLY A 329 -13.05 -7.42 -7.95
N ALA A 330 -13.53 -8.24 -7.01
CA ALA A 330 -13.84 -9.66 -7.20
C ALA A 330 -14.94 -9.95 -8.22
N ASN A 331 -15.83 -9.00 -8.51
CA ASN A 331 -17.06 -9.25 -9.25
C ASN A 331 -17.33 -8.31 -10.43
N ASN A 332 -16.38 -7.48 -10.87
CA ASN A 332 -16.62 -6.42 -11.88
C ASN A 332 -17.81 -5.47 -11.54
N LYS A 333 -18.34 -5.55 -10.32
CA LYS A 333 -19.52 -4.79 -9.86
C LYS A 333 -19.15 -3.52 -9.10
N GLN A 334 -17.90 -3.42 -8.64
CA GLN A 334 -17.43 -2.25 -7.92
C GLN A 334 -17.33 -1.06 -8.89
N LYS A 335 -17.93 0.06 -8.50
CA LYS A 335 -17.94 1.29 -9.28
C LYS A 335 -17.34 2.43 -8.49
N SER A 336 -16.50 3.22 -9.15
CA SER A 336 -15.90 4.45 -8.63
C SER A 336 -16.60 5.68 -9.21
N ARG A 337 -16.59 6.79 -8.47
CA ARG A 337 -17.22 8.05 -8.86
C ARG A 337 -16.30 8.82 -9.82
N GLN A 338 -16.86 9.37 -10.87
CA GLN A 338 -16.20 10.30 -11.80
C GLN A 338 -16.39 11.75 -11.33
N SER A 339 -15.67 12.70 -11.93
CA SER A 339 -15.74 14.13 -11.56
C SER A 339 -17.14 14.74 -11.76
N ASN A 340 -17.90 14.28 -12.76
CA ASN A 340 -19.28 14.69 -13.01
C ASN A 340 -20.31 13.99 -12.11
N GLY A 341 -19.88 13.13 -11.15
CA GLY A 341 -20.73 12.38 -10.25
C GLY A 341 -21.26 11.04 -10.79
N ALA A 342 -21.10 10.76 -12.09
CA ALA A 342 -21.47 9.46 -12.66
C ALA A 342 -20.56 8.35 -12.11
N ARG A 343 -21.03 7.10 -12.18
CA ARG A 343 -20.27 5.94 -11.70
C ARG A 343 -19.78 5.08 -12.87
N ALA A 344 -18.47 4.84 -12.91
CA ALA A 344 -17.82 3.93 -13.83
C ALA A 344 -17.26 2.70 -13.10
N LYS A 345 -16.94 1.62 -13.84
CA LYS A 345 -16.27 0.44 -13.28
C LYS A 345 -14.96 0.83 -12.60
N SER A 346 -14.73 0.34 -11.39
CA SER A 346 -13.47 0.58 -10.68
C SER A 346 -12.30 -0.06 -11.43
N ARG A 347 -11.25 0.73 -11.67
CA ARG A 347 -10.04 0.31 -12.35
C ARG A 347 -8.82 0.55 -11.46
N ALA A 348 -7.75 -0.16 -11.78
CA ALA A 348 -6.42 0.11 -11.26
C ALA A 348 -5.44 0.29 -12.40
N TYR A 349 -4.42 1.09 -12.22
CA TYR A 349 -3.25 1.05 -13.10
C TYR A 349 -2.58 -0.31 -12.97
N CYS A 350 -2.06 -0.83 -14.07
CA CYS A 350 -1.25 -2.04 -14.07
C CYS A 350 -0.21 -2.01 -15.19
N PHE A 351 0.96 -2.58 -14.95
CA PHE A 351 1.85 -2.95 -16.04
C PHE A 351 1.39 -4.26 -16.66
N LYS A 352 1.33 -4.30 -17.99
CA LYS A 352 0.87 -5.48 -18.74
C LYS A 352 1.83 -6.64 -18.56
N GLN A 353 1.32 -7.86 -18.59
CA GLN A 353 2.13 -9.08 -18.47
C GLN A 353 3.25 -9.16 -19.53
N SER A 354 2.97 -8.69 -20.76
CA SER A 354 3.97 -8.63 -21.83
C SER A 354 5.14 -7.71 -21.49
N PHE A 355 4.87 -6.53 -20.93
CA PHE A 355 5.90 -5.60 -20.47
C PHE A 355 6.71 -6.21 -19.32
N MET A 356 6.03 -6.79 -18.31
CA MET A 356 6.71 -7.44 -17.19
C MET A 356 7.55 -8.63 -17.65
N THR A 357 7.12 -9.36 -18.69
CA THR A 357 7.91 -10.45 -19.28
C THR A 357 9.16 -9.92 -19.99
N SER A 358 9.02 -8.84 -20.77
CA SER A 358 10.17 -8.21 -21.43
C SER A 358 11.16 -7.65 -20.41
N LEU A 359 10.66 -7.06 -19.34
CA LEU A 359 11.51 -6.56 -18.26
C LEU A 359 12.28 -7.71 -17.58
N LEU A 360 11.58 -8.80 -17.23
CA LEU A 360 12.17 -9.99 -16.63
C LEU A 360 13.28 -10.59 -17.51
N GLN A 361 13.07 -10.68 -18.82
CA GLN A 361 14.03 -11.25 -19.77
C GLN A 361 15.35 -10.46 -19.87
N ASN A 362 15.35 -9.18 -19.51
CA ASN A 362 16.58 -8.37 -19.51
C ASN A 362 17.58 -8.75 -18.41
N TYR A 363 17.12 -9.37 -17.30
CA TYR A 363 17.97 -9.75 -16.17
C TYR A 363 17.91 -11.25 -15.82
N ALA A 364 16.92 -11.98 -16.34
CA ALA A 364 16.79 -13.41 -16.08
C ALA A 364 17.64 -14.29 -17.00
N SER A 365 18.25 -13.74 -18.05
CA SER A 365 19.09 -14.48 -19.00
C SER A 365 20.33 -15.10 -18.35
N ASP A 366 20.78 -14.56 -17.21
CA ASP A 366 21.99 -15.03 -16.50
C ASP A 366 21.74 -16.24 -15.58
N VAL A 367 20.49 -16.69 -15.43
CA VAL A 367 20.13 -17.76 -14.47
C VAL A 367 20.24 -19.17 -15.05
N HIS A 368 20.35 -19.30 -16.36
CA HIS A 368 20.49 -20.61 -17.00
C HIS A 368 21.90 -21.20 -16.95
N GLU A 369 22.89 -20.44 -16.47
CA GLU A 369 24.29 -20.88 -16.34
C GLU A 369 24.75 -21.21 -14.90
N ARG A 370 23.80 -21.30 -13.93
CA ARG A 370 24.13 -21.66 -12.54
C ARG A 370 23.50 -22.95 -12.07
#